data_bb57f5d207d7d3e2a9468dead29a472d
#
_entry.id   bb57f5d207d7d3e2a9468dead29a472d
#
_cell.length_a   1.000
_cell.length_b   1.000
_cell.length_c   1.000
_cell.angle_alpha   90.00
_cell.angle_beta   90.00
_cell.angle_gamma   90.00
#
_symmetry.space_group_name_H-M   'P 1'
#
loop_
_entity.id
_entity.type
_entity.pdbx_description
1 polymer ?
#
loop_
_entity_poly.entity_id
_entity_poly.type
_entity_poly.pdbx_seq_one_letter_code
_entity_poly.pdbx_strand_id
1 'polypeptide(L)'
;MKRLLLILPLLFWLGCEDEKDGNTSNGGTGGTGAVYGCTDPDATNYNSEATVDDGSCEYSPANVIGQETGVSYSYGNESASMSYRLNNTGGTTAYNVQYRLRIQYKCITGFAGQGWTYEFLPNSSSLYTYGNIPAGQYVDFTENVGLCSSLGIEQFTFEVYQVIWD
;
A
#
# COMPACT_ATOMS: atom_id res chain seq x y z
N MET A 1 -13.35 57.40 16.68
CA MET A 1 -13.69 57.67 15.28
C MET A 1 -12.42 57.89 14.50
N LYS A 2 -11.91 56.86 13.84
CA LYS A 2 -10.81 56.98 12.88
C LYS A 2 -11.23 56.26 11.62
N ARG A 3 -11.41 57.01 10.54
CA ARG A 3 -11.77 56.52 9.22
C ARG A 3 -10.53 55.85 8.58
N LEU A 4 -10.65 54.59 8.21
CA LEU A 4 -9.65 53.87 7.45
C LEU A 4 -9.95 54.03 5.96
N LEU A 5 -9.05 54.71 5.25
CA LEU A 5 -9.08 54.84 3.79
C LEU A 5 -8.63 53.55 3.15
N LEU A 6 -9.50 52.93 2.40
CA LEU A 6 -9.20 51.80 1.50
C LEU A 6 -8.61 52.37 0.20
N ILE A 7 -7.33 52.13 0.00
CA ILE A 7 -6.66 52.36 -1.28
C ILE A 7 -6.71 51.01 -2.05
N LEU A 8 -7.55 50.97 -3.12
CA LEU A 8 -7.55 49.89 -4.11
C LEU A 8 -6.34 50.09 -5.05
N PRO A 9 -5.49 49.12 -5.27
CA PRO A 9 -4.59 49.14 -6.43
C PRO A 9 -5.36 48.70 -7.68
N LEU A 10 -5.41 49.59 -8.67
CA LEU A 10 -5.78 49.31 -10.03
C LEU A 10 -4.79 48.28 -10.63
N LEU A 11 -5.20 47.05 -10.72
CA LEU A 11 -4.48 46.02 -11.50
C LEU A 11 -4.74 46.27 -13.00
N PHE A 12 -3.69 46.68 -13.64
CA PHE A 12 -3.56 46.74 -15.09
C PHE A 12 -3.81 45.35 -15.68
N TRP A 13 -4.92 45.18 -16.38
CA TRP A 13 -5.18 44.06 -17.23
C TRP A 13 -4.41 44.27 -18.56
N LEU A 14 -3.26 43.63 -18.70
CA LEU A 14 -2.70 43.39 -20.02
C LEU A 14 -3.38 42.12 -20.54
N GLY A 15 -4.35 42.31 -21.41
CA GLY A 15 -4.90 41.25 -22.21
C GLY A 15 -3.86 40.74 -23.18
N CYS A 16 -3.52 39.47 -23.09
CA CYS A 16 -2.91 38.74 -24.18
C CYS A 16 -4.11 38.26 -25.03
N GLU A 17 -4.30 38.88 -26.18
CA GLU A 17 -5.27 38.42 -27.17
C GLU A 17 -4.65 37.18 -27.84
N ASP A 18 -5.23 36.01 -27.55
CA ASP A 18 -4.97 34.81 -28.36
C ASP A 18 -5.57 35.00 -29.74
N GLU A 19 -4.73 35.18 -30.72
CA GLU A 19 -5.13 35.12 -32.12
C GLU A 19 -5.63 33.70 -32.39
N LYS A 20 -6.94 33.61 -32.65
CA LYS A 20 -7.57 32.45 -33.23
C LYS A 20 -7.10 32.31 -34.68
N ASP A 21 -6.08 31.55 -34.91
CA ASP A 21 -5.77 31.09 -36.23
C ASP A 21 -6.76 29.99 -36.66
N GLY A 22 -7.65 30.42 -37.54
CA GLY A 22 -8.60 29.55 -38.20
C GLY A 22 -7.87 28.46 -38.98
N ASN A 23 -8.02 27.23 -38.52
CA ASN A 23 -7.53 26.06 -39.25
C ASN A 23 -8.34 25.81 -40.50
N THR A 24 -7.76 26.10 -41.63
CA THR A 24 -8.22 25.61 -42.94
C THR A 24 -7.51 24.28 -43.19
N SER A 25 -8.30 23.21 -43.20
CA SER A 25 -7.91 21.89 -43.65
C SER A 25 -7.20 21.95 -44.99
N ASN A 26 -5.94 21.48 -45.06
CA ASN A 26 -5.42 20.96 -46.29
C ASN A 26 -4.46 19.80 -46.03
N GLY A 27 -4.77 18.64 -46.60
CA GLY A 27 -3.99 17.43 -46.49
C GLY A 27 -2.58 17.57 -47.07
N GLY A 28 -1.63 17.01 -46.36
CA GLY A 28 -0.22 16.93 -46.82
C GLY A 28 0.66 16.22 -45.81
N THR A 29 0.86 14.94 -46.03
CA THR A 29 2.13 14.20 -45.80
C THR A 29 2.84 14.41 -44.45
N GLY A 30 2.67 13.46 -43.51
CA GLY A 30 3.80 12.92 -42.73
C GLY A 30 4.53 13.88 -41.79
N GLY A 31 3.78 14.60 -40.92
CA GLY A 31 4.36 15.10 -39.69
C GLY A 31 3.98 14.12 -38.59
N THR A 32 4.94 13.38 -38.04
CA THR A 32 4.74 12.69 -36.78
C THR A 32 4.63 13.77 -35.69
N GLY A 33 3.41 14.33 -35.54
CA GLY A 33 3.12 15.27 -34.47
C GLY A 33 3.44 14.58 -33.15
N ALA A 34 4.25 15.21 -32.31
CA ALA A 34 4.48 14.71 -30.97
C ALA A 34 3.14 14.62 -30.25
N VAL A 35 2.80 13.44 -29.76
CA VAL A 35 1.63 13.21 -28.90
C VAL A 35 2.13 13.23 -27.48
N TYR A 36 1.68 14.21 -26.71
CA TYR A 36 2.05 14.36 -25.31
C TYR A 36 1.09 13.60 -24.42
N GLY A 37 1.59 13.01 -23.33
CA GLY A 37 0.82 12.25 -22.36
C GLY A 37 1.71 11.33 -21.54
N CYS A 38 1.13 10.61 -20.60
CA CYS A 38 1.87 9.62 -19.82
C CYS A 38 2.32 8.45 -20.67
N THR A 39 3.62 8.18 -20.70
CA THR A 39 4.24 7.07 -21.47
C THR A 39 4.55 5.85 -20.62
N ASP A 40 4.28 5.89 -19.32
CA ASP A 40 4.52 4.78 -18.39
C ASP A 40 3.32 3.81 -18.39
N PRO A 41 3.50 2.54 -18.84
CA PRO A 41 2.42 1.57 -18.88
C PRO A 41 1.89 1.19 -17.49
N ASP A 42 2.63 1.44 -16.40
CA ASP A 42 2.21 1.17 -15.03
C ASP A 42 1.34 2.30 -14.45
N ALA A 43 1.22 3.43 -15.13
CA ALA A 43 0.38 4.54 -14.72
C ALA A 43 -1.10 4.29 -15.05
N THR A 44 -1.99 4.82 -14.21
CA THR A 44 -3.46 4.69 -14.39
C THR A 44 -3.99 5.45 -15.59
N ASN A 45 -3.29 6.49 -16.02
CA ASN A 45 -3.60 7.34 -17.16
C ASN A 45 -2.62 7.15 -18.34
N TYR A 46 -2.02 5.96 -18.46
CA TYR A 46 -1.15 5.61 -19.58
C TYR A 46 -1.82 5.88 -20.93
N ASN A 47 -1.11 6.56 -21.81
CA ASN A 47 -1.53 6.81 -23.17
C ASN A 47 -0.60 6.10 -24.18
N SER A 48 -1.07 5.00 -24.75
CA SER A 48 -0.29 4.21 -25.72
C SER A 48 0.07 4.96 -27.01
N GLU A 49 -0.58 6.09 -27.31
CA GLU A 49 -0.30 6.94 -28.46
C GLU A 49 0.72 8.04 -28.12
N ALA A 50 1.02 8.26 -26.85
CA ALA A 50 1.98 9.26 -26.42
C ALA A 50 3.39 8.89 -26.92
N THR A 51 4.05 9.85 -27.56
CA THR A 51 5.42 9.75 -28.01
C THR A 51 6.40 10.61 -27.19
N VAL A 52 5.84 11.48 -26.35
CA VAL A 52 6.57 12.37 -25.42
C VAL A 52 5.86 12.36 -24.08
N ASP A 53 6.60 12.01 -23.04
CA ASP A 53 6.09 12.11 -21.67
C ASP A 53 5.98 13.59 -21.27
N ASP A 54 4.81 13.99 -20.82
CA ASP A 54 4.49 15.35 -20.36
C ASP A 54 4.52 15.49 -18.83
N GLY A 55 4.89 14.43 -18.12
CA GLY A 55 4.92 14.38 -16.67
C GLY A 55 3.55 14.23 -16.01
N SER A 56 2.51 13.90 -16.77
CA SER A 56 1.13 13.75 -16.26
C SER A 56 0.83 12.37 -15.67
N CYS A 57 1.82 11.48 -15.58
CA CYS A 57 1.59 10.13 -15.09
C CYS A 57 1.00 10.10 -13.67
N GLU A 58 -0.11 9.40 -13.52
CA GLU A 58 -0.78 9.17 -12.26
C GLU A 58 -0.70 7.70 -11.88
N TYR A 59 -0.48 7.41 -10.61
CA TYR A 59 -0.36 6.05 -10.11
C TYR A 59 -1.41 5.76 -9.05
N SER A 60 -1.87 4.52 -8.99
CA SER A 60 -2.73 4.09 -7.89
C SER A 60 -2.01 4.24 -6.54
N PRO A 61 -2.73 4.61 -5.48
CA PRO A 61 -2.15 4.67 -4.13
C PRO A 61 -1.52 3.34 -3.72
N ALA A 62 -0.63 3.36 -2.76
CA ALA A 62 -0.13 2.16 -2.11
C ALA A 62 -1.28 1.32 -1.55
N ASN A 63 -1.16 0.01 -1.67
CA ASN A 63 -2.13 -0.94 -1.13
C ASN A 63 -1.41 -2.18 -0.61
N VAL A 64 -1.11 -2.19 0.69
CA VAL A 64 -0.40 -3.31 1.31
C VAL A 64 -1.38 -4.31 1.90
N ILE A 65 -1.31 -5.52 1.40
CA ILE A 65 -2.10 -6.66 1.90
C ILE A 65 -1.19 -7.65 2.61
N GLY A 66 -1.68 -8.16 3.75
CA GLY A 66 -1.07 -9.26 4.45
C GLY A 66 -1.61 -10.60 3.93
N GLN A 67 -0.73 -11.55 3.69
CA GLN A 67 -1.09 -12.88 3.21
C GLN A 67 -0.35 -13.93 4.01
N GLU A 68 -1.07 -14.91 4.51
CA GLU A 68 -0.48 -16.12 5.09
C GLU A 68 0.12 -16.97 3.96
N THR A 69 1.35 -17.41 4.14
CA THR A 69 2.07 -18.24 3.16
C THR A 69 2.37 -19.63 3.68
N GLY A 70 2.33 -19.82 4.99
CA GLY A 70 2.52 -21.12 5.59
C GLY A 70 2.39 -21.15 7.09
N VAL A 71 2.02 -22.29 7.62
CA VAL A 71 2.02 -22.58 9.05
C VAL A 71 2.62 -23.97 9.26
N SER A 72 3.46 -24.08 10.27
CA SER A 72 4.05 -25.37 10.66
C SER A 72 4.05 -25.48 12.17
N TYR A 73 3.45 -26.53 12.66
CA TYR A 73 3.55 -26.97 14.05
C TYR A 73 3.39 -28.48 14.10
N SER A 74 3.88 -29.10 15.15
CA SER A 74 3.65 -30.53 15.39
C SER A 74 2.83 -30.70 16.66
N TYR A 75 1.92 -31.64 16.63
CA TYR A 75 1.16 -32.02 17.82
C TYR A 75 2.11 -32.36 18.96
N GLY A 76 1.92 -31.74 20.13
CA GLY A 76 2.78 -31.92 21.28
C GLY A 76 4.01 -31.01 21.31
N ASN A 77 4.29 -30.20 20.30
CA ASN A 77 5.33 -29.18 20.35
C ASN A 77 4.84 -27.92 21.07
N GLU A 78 5.74 -27.25 21.78
CA GLU A 78 5.43 -26.02 22.50
C GLU A 78 5.45 -24.77 21.62
N SER A 79 5.88 -24.88 20.36
CA SER A 79 6.04 -23.78 19.43
C SER A 79 5.44 -24.05 18.07
N ALA A 80 5.03 -22.96 17.39
CA ALA A 80 4.61 -22.95 16.01
C ALA A 80 5.45 -21.99 15.18
N SER A 81 5.59 -22.26 13.89
CA SER A 81 6.19 -21.37 12.90
C SER A 81 5.13 -20.83 11.96
N MET A 82 5.15 -19.54 11.72
CA MET A 82 4.25 -18.80 10.82
C MET A 82 5.05 -18.18 9.69
N SER A 83 4.62 -18.37 8.47
CA SER A 83 5.17 -17.66 7.31
C SER A 83 4.09 -16.82 6.68
N TYR A 84 4.43 -15.56 6.38
CA TYR A 84 3.49 -14.61 5.80
C TYR A 84 4.21 -13.60 4.92
N ARG A 85 3.43 -12.92 4.10
CA ARG A 85 3.87 -11.92 3.14
C ARG A 85 3.12 -10.62 3.34
N LEU A 86 3.82 -9.52 3.24
CA LEU A 86 3.26 -8.19 3.01
C LEU A 86 3.50 -7.82 1.55
N ASN A 87 2.45 -7.59 0.79
CA ASN A 87 2.51 -7.32 -0.63
C ASN A 87 1.89 -5.96 -0.95
N ASN A 88 2.68 -5.04 -1.50
CA ASN A 88 2.15 -3.76 -1.99
C ASN A 88 1.67 -3.94 -3.43
N THR A 89 0.36 -4.05 -3.59
CA THR A 89 -0.32 -4.19 -4.89
C THR A 89 -0.67 -2.85 -5.53
N GLY A 90 -0.35 -1.74 -4.87
CA GLY A 90 -0.55 -0.39 -5.38
C GLY A 90 0.56 0.06 -6.32
N GLY A 91 0.35 1.19 -6.98
CA GLY A 91 1.27 1.81 -7.93
C GLY A 91 2.28 2.79 -7.30
N THR A 92 2.18 3.05 -6.00
CA THR A 92 3.13 3.90 -5.26
C THR A 92 3.77 3.16 -4.09
N THR A 93 4.90 3.66 -3.61
CA THR A 93 5.58 3.09 -2.44
C THR A 93 4.73 3.30 -1.19
N ALA A 94 4.52 2.23 -0.42
CA ALA A 94 4.00 2.31 0.94
C ALA A 94 5.14 2.64 1.90
N TYR A 95 4.98 3.68 2.70
CA TYR A 95 5.98 4.11 3.68
C TYR A 95 5.57 3.69 5.09
N ASN A 96 6.56 3.54 5.97
CA ASN A 96 6.33 3.23 7.39
C ASN A 96 5.36 2.07 7.63
N VAL A 97 5.46 1.02 6.82
CA VAL A 97 4.55 -0.12 6.92
C VAL A 97 4.64 -0.74 8.30
N GLN A 98 3.50 -0.80 8.97
CA GLN A 98 3.35 -1.41 10.28
C GLN A 98 2.26 -2.47 10.23
N TYR A 99 2.40 -3.53 11.00
CA TYR A 99 1.45 -4.62 10.99
C TYR A 99 1.35 -5.34 12.33
N ARG A 100 0.32 -6.15 12.46
CA ARG A 100 0.05 -7.00 13.61
C ARG A 100 -0.48 -8.35 13.15
N LEU A 101 -0.06 -9.39 13.83
CA LEU A 101 -0.60 -10.74 13.67
C LEU A 101 -1.63 -11.01 14.75
N ARG A 102 -2.67 -11.74 14.40
CA ARG A 102 -3.57 -12.38 15.35
C ARG A 102 -3.34 -13.88 15.29
N ILE A 103 -3.04 -14.47 16.43
CA ILE A 103 -2.84 -15.90 16.55
C ILE A 103 -3.97 -16.52 17.36
N GLN A 104 -4.32 -17.74 17.00
CA GLN A 104 -5.31 -18.56 17.70
C GLN A 104 -4.72 -19.93 17.90
N TYR A 105 -4.75 -20.42 19.11
CA TYR A 105 -4.19 -21.73 19.43
C TYR A 105 -4.94 -22.43 20.53
N LYS A 106 -4.75 -23.73 20.58
CA LYS A 106 -5.26 -24.62 21.61
C LYS A 106 -4.13 -25.49 22.10
N CYS A 107 -3.89 -25.46 23.40
CA CYS A 107 -2.88 -26.31 24.03
C CYS A 107 -3.45 -27.66 24.43
N ILE A 108 -2.64 -28.70 24.33
CA ILE A 108 -2.97 -30.01 24.90
C ILE A 108 -3.00 -29.84 26.41
N THR A 109 -4.10 -30.26 27.01
CA THR A 109 -4.26 -30.27 28.47
C THR A 109 -4.76 -31.64 28.92
N GLY A 110 -4.41 -32.00 30.14
CA GLY A 110 -4.91 -33.24 30.72
C GLY A 110 -6.43 -33.25 31.04
N PHE A 111 -7.13 -32.18 30.75
CA PHE A 111 -8.56 -32.01 31.01
C PHE A 111 -9.32 -31.68 29.72
N ALA A 112 -10.40 -32.35 29.47
CA ALA A 112 -11.31 -32.04 28.38
C ALA A 112 -11.96 -30.66 28.60
N GLY A 113 -11.92 -29.79 27.55
CA GLY A 113 -12.70 -28.56 27.53
C GLY A 113 -11.95 -27.24 27.55
N GLN A 114 -10.64 -27.22 27.31
CA GLN A 114 -9.96 -25.92 27.09
C GLN A 114 -10.36 -25.34 25.72
N GLY A 115 -10.78 -24.08 25.73
CA GLY A 115 -11.14 -23.34 24.53
C GLY A 115 -9.93 -22.82 23.76
N TRP A 116 -10.20 -22.13 22.68
CA TRP A 116 -9.21 -21.39 21.91
C TRP A 116 -8.67 -20.20 22.71
N THR A 117 -7.38 -20.00 22.65
CA THR A 117 -6.70 -18.79 23.14
C THR A 117 -6.41 -17.88 21.95
N TYR A 118 -6.59 -16.57 22.17
CA TYR A 118 -6.39 -15.54 21.14
C TYR A 118 -5.34 -14.56 21.65
N GLU A 119 -4.35 -14.31 20.84
CA GLU A 119 -3.30 -13.33 21.16
C GLU A 119 -2.94 -12.50 19.94
N PHE A 120 -2.37 -11.32 20.20
CA PHE A 120 -1.81 -10.46 19.18
C PHE A 120 -0.30 -10.41 19.29
N LEU A 121 0.38 -10.39 18.14
CA LEU A 121 1.82 -10.20 18.05
C LEU A 121 2.12 -8.95 17.24
N PRO A 122 2.95 -8.02 17.75
CA PRO A 122 3.50 -8.04 19.11
C PRO A 122 2.41 -7.85 20.15
N ASN A 123 2.69 -8.30 21.37
CA ASN A 123 1.77 -8.15 22.49
C ASN A 123 1.44 -6.69 22.77
N SER A 124 0.23 -6.43 23.27
CA SER A 124 -0.28 -5.10 23.63
C SER A 124 -0.64 -4.19 22.43
N SER A 125 -0.50 -2.88 22.60
CA SER A 125 -0.84 -1.85 21.60
C SER A 125 0.24 -1.61 20.54
N SER A 126 1.37 -2.31 20.59
CA SER A 126 2.46 -2.15 19.64
C SER A 126 2.14 -2.81 18.29
N LEU A 127 2.83 -2.33 17.24
CA LEU A 127 2.84 -2.92 15.90
C LEU A 127 4.26 -3.30 15.53
N TYR A 128 4.43 -4.33 14.73
CA TYR A 128 5.68 -4.55 14.03
C TYR A 128 5.89 -3.42 13.02
N THR A 129 7.13 -2.96 12.87
CA THR A 129 7.49 -1.95 11.87
C THR A 129 8.48 -2.57 10.90
N TYR A 130 8.16 -2.54 9.62
CA TYR A 130 9.05 -3.04 8.57
C TYR A 130 9.82 -1.91 7.88
N GLY A 131 9.16 -0.82 7.55
CA GLY A 131 9.71 0.28 6.75
C GLY A 131 8.94 0.46 5.46
N ASN A 132 9.63 0.54 4.31
CA ASN A 132 9.00 0.86 3.04
C ASN A 132 8.87 -0.38 2.15
N ILE A 133 7.75 -0.49 1.44
CA ILE A 133 7.54 -1.51 0.41
C ILE A 133 7.23 -0.79 -0.90
N PRO A 134 8.14 -0.86 -1.91
CA PRO A 134 7.90 -0.24 -3.22
C PRO A 134 6.66 -0.80 -3.92
N ALA A 135 6.15 -0.06 -4.91
CA ALA A 135 5.05 -0.49 -5.76
C ALA A 135 5.32 -1.87 -6.38
N GLY A 136 4.32 -2.73 -6.35
CA GLY A 136 4.39 -4.07 -6.93
C GLY A 136 5.36 -5.04 -6.24
N GLN A 137 5.99 -4.66 -5.13
CA GLN A 137 6.94 -5.49 -4.39
C GLN A 137 6.32 -6.11 -3.15
N TYR A 138 6.96 -7.16 -2.67
CA TYR A 138 6.55 -7.84 -1.44
C TYR A 138 7.75 -8.17 -0.55
N VAL A 139 7.45 -8.52 0.69
CA VAL A 139 8.42 -9.03 1.66
C VAL A 139 7.85 -10.23 2.40
N ASP A 140 8.66 -11.26 2.56
CA ASP A 140 8.31 -12.48 3.26
C ASP A 140 8.91 -12.51 4.66
N PHE A 141 8.16 -13.04 5.60
CA PHE A 141 8.53 -13.20 6.99
C PHE A 141 8.30 -14.63 7.46
N THR A 142 9.09 -15.04 8.43
CA THR A 142 8.86 -16.27 9.20
C THR A 142 9.10 -15.96 10.67
N GLU A 143 8.10 -16.23 11.49
CA GLU A 143 8.12 -16.03 12.93
C GLU A 143 7.92 -17.36 13.65
N ASN A 144 8.64 -17.54 14.76
CA ASN A 144 8.47 -18.68 15.63
C ASN A 144 7.95 -18.22 16.98
N VAL A 145 6.87 -18.83 17.43
CA VAL A 145 6.23 -18.47 18.69
C VAL A 145 6.13 -19.67 19.61
N GLY A 146 6.54 -19.46 20.86
CA GLY A 146 6.30 -20.41 21.94
C GLY A 146 4.96 -20.12 22.60
N LEU A 147 4.07 -21.08 22.64
CA LEU A 147 2.68 -20.86 23.04
C LEU A 147 2.20 -21.71 24.21
N CYS A 148 2.63 -22.95 24.26
CA CYS A 148 2.14 -23.92 25.22
C CYS A 148 3.27 -24.44 26.08
N SER A 149 3.05 -24.54 27.40
CA SER A 149 4.00 -25.15 28.30
C SER A 149 3.70 -26.66 28.47
N SER A 150 4.71 -27.46 28.46
CA SER A 150 4.78 -28.85 28.89
C SER A 150 4.02 -29.93 28.10
N LEU A 151 2.88 -29.66 27.51
CA LEU A 151 2.11 -30.65 26.76
C LEU A 151 1.99 -30.34 25.25
N GLY A 152 2.33 -29.11 24.86
CA GLY A 152 2.41 -28.69 23.47
C GLY A 152 1.10 -28.22 22.85
N ILE A 153 1.14 -27.93 21.55
CA ILE A 153 0.05 -27.39 20.75
C ILE A 153 -0.83 -28.49 20.21
N GLU A 154 -2.13 -28.37 20.39
CA GLU A 154 -3.16 -29.21 19.75
C GLU A 154 -3.57 -28.67 18.38
N GLN A 155 -3.85 -27.37 18.33
CA GLN A 155 -4.26 -26.67 17.11
C GLN A 155 -3.66 -25.25 17.11
N PHE A 156 -3.36 -24.74 15.90
CA PHE A 156 -2.81 -23.41 15.70
C PHE A 156 -3.26 -22.84 14.36
N THR A 157 -3.64 -21.57 14.37
CA THR A 157 -3.86 -20.74 13.18
C THR A 157 -3.39 -19.32 13.45
N PHE A 158 -3.14 -18.56 12.40
CA PHE A 158 -2.81 -17.14 12.51
C PHE A 158 -3.37 -16.37 11.31
N GLU A 159 -3.36 -15.06 11.38
CA GLU A 159 -3.64 -14.17 10.26
C GLU A 159 -2.83 -12.88 10.40
N VAL A 160 -2.55 -12.22 9.30
CA VAL A 160 -2.08 -10.82 9.29
C VAL A 160 -3.30 -9.93 9.51
N TYR A 161 -3.53 -9.57 10.77
CA TYR A 161 -4.79 -8.96 11.23
C TYR A 161 -4.93 -7.49 10.87
N GLN A 162 -3.82 -6.74 10.91
CA GLN A 162 -3.81 -5.30 10.67
C GLN A 162 -2.54 -4.94 9.91
N VAL A 163 -2.70 -4.16 8.85
CA VAL A 163 -1.59 -3.52 8.13
C VAL A 163 -1.95 -2.07 7.94
N ILE A 164 -1.00 -1.18 8.26
CA ILE A 164 -1.14 0.28 8.08
C ILE A 164 0.14 0.83 7.46
N TRP A 165 0.02 1.92 6.71
CA TRP A 165 1.13 2.61 6.04
C TRP A 165 0.77 4.08 5.80
N ASP A 166 1.79 4.89 5.47
CA ASP A 166 1.68 6.29 5.03
C ASP A 166 1.79 6.40 3.51
#